data_a76650ff833a313edb3a0b1a8d5b21b5
#
_entry.id   a76650ff833a313edb3a0b1a8d5b21b5
#
_cell.length_a   1.000
_cell.length_b   1.000
_cell.length_c   1.000
_cell.angle_alpha   90.00
_cell.angle_beta   90.00
_cell.angle_gamma   90.00
#
_symmetry.space_group_name_H-M   'P 1'
#
loop_
_entity.id
_entity.type
_entity.pdbx_description
1 polymer ?
#
loop_
_entity_poly.entity_id
_entity_poly.type
_entity_poly.pdbx_seq_one_letter_code
_entity_poly.pdbx_strand_id
1 'polypeptide(L)'
;MSLEIILNNFKALGFTEYEGKVYLSLLEHHPSSAYNISQNSGVPHSRVYDITRRLIKKGYAISQGTNPEVYSPISPEELIGTLKRDNARLTGELKEQLEAINFESDFDPVWNLSRKKEVLELAFELIESAKEEIYIGLWDAELAIFKDILHQCHNKGVKVYTLIYGNMKLTFGNVFYHSIVNTEDVEINGTTLDLVIDSKVCITGTLGGSKACQVVWTRNKGLIKSIEGYLTHDFFISEIGKKFGSEIYKAFGHNLEKLRKKYEH
;
A
#
# COMPACT_ATOMS: atom_id res chain seq x y z
N MET A 1 3.48 -27.31 3.04
CA MET A 1 2.61 -26.24 2.48
C MET A 1 1.35 -26.91 1.98
N SER A 2 0.15 -26.41 2.33
CA SER A 2 -1.11 -27.06 1.93
C SER A 2 -1.36 -26.86 0.43
N LEU A 3 -1.71 -27.91 -0.29
CA LEU A 3 -2.10 -27.89 -1.71
C LEU A 3 -3.22 -26.85 -1.97
N GLU A 4 -4.12 -26.70 -1.05
CA GLU A 4 -5.23 -25.75 -1.11
C GLU A 4 -4.75 -24.30 -1.19
N ILE A 5 -3.70 -23.91 -0.42
CA ILE A 5 -3.12 -22.57 -0.46
C ILE A 5 -2.53 -22.29 -1.84
N ILE A 6 -1.82 -23.24 -2.42
CA ILE A 6 -1.23 -23.10 -3.76
C ILE A 6 -2.33 -22.92 -4.82
N LEU A 7 -3.38 -23.75 -4.77
CA LEU A 7 -4.49 -23.64 -5.71
C LEU A 7 -5.27 -22.34 -5.58
N ASN A 8 -5.43 -21.80 -4.36
CA ASN A 8 -6.05 -20.49 -4.15
C ASN A 8 -5.20 -19.35 -4.74
N ASN A 9 -3.87 -19.43 -4.60
CA ASN A 9 -2.98 -18.48 -5.23
C ASN A 9 -3.03 -18.55 -6.78
N PHE A 10 -3.10 -19.77 -7.34
CA PHE A 10 -3.31 -19.94 -8.79
C PHE A 10 -4.62 -19.33 -9.25
N LYS A 11 -5.72 -19.54 -8.50
CA LYS A 11 -7.03 -18.91 -8.81
C LYS A 11 -6.95 -17.38 -8.80
N ALA A 12 -6.27 -16.80 -7.82
CA ALA A 12 -6.05 -15.34 -7.75
C ALA A 12 -5.26 -14.81 -8.95
N LEU A 13 -4.40 -15.63 -9.56
CA LEU A 13 -3.62 -15.32 -10.77
C LEU A 13 -4.34 -15.68 -12.08
N GLY A 14 -5.64 -16.03 -12.03
CA GLY A 14 -6.46 -16.29 -13.21
C GLY A 14 -6.39 -17.72 -13.77
N PHE A 15 -5.84 -18.68 -13.02
CA PHE A 15 -5.96 -20.08 -13.36
C PHE A 15 -7.32 -20.65 -12.93
N THR A 16 -7.86 -21.55 -13.72
CA THR A 16 -8.92 -22.42 -13.22
C THR A 16 -8.35 -23.44 -12.24
N GLU A 17 -9.19 -24.03 -11.40
CA GLU A 17 -8.75 -25.06 -10.47
C GLU A 17 -8.08 -26.25 -11.18
N TYR A 18 -8.65 -26.65 -12.33
CA TYR A 18 -8.10 -27.75 -13.13
C TYR A 18 -6.77 -27.40 -13.79
N GLU A 19 -6.60 -26.15 -14.27
CA GLU A 19 -5.30 -25.71 -14.79
C GLU A 19 -4.22 -25.76 -13.71
N GLY A 20 -4.54 -25.31 -12.48
CA GLY A 20 -3.62 -25.42 -11.34
C GLY A 20 -3.26 -26.86 -11.01
N LYS A 21 -4.27 -27.75 -10.93
CA LYS A 21 -4.07 -29.18 -10.65
C LYS A 21 -3.21 -29.88 -11.70
N VAL A 22 -3.48 -29.62 -12.99
CA VAL A 22 -2.70 -30.19 -14.11
C VAL A 22 -1.27 -29.69 -14.10
N TYR A 23 -1.06 -28.37 -13.91
CA TYR A 23 0.29 -27.82 -13.84
C TYR A 23 1.11 -28.40 -12.67
N LEU A 24 0.52 -28.52 -11.49
CA LEU A 24 1.18 -29.14 -10.33
C LEU A 24 1.52 -30.62 -10.57
N SER A 25 0.59 -31.37 -11.16
CA SER A 25 0.84 -32.77 -11.53
C SER A 25 1.99 -32.90 -12.53
N LEU A 26 2.10 -31.96 -13.48
CA LEU A 26 3.21 -31.94 -14.43
C LEU A 26 4.52 -31.56 -13.74
N LEU A 27 4.54 -30.69 -12.74
CA LEU A 27 5.76 -30.38 -11.99
C LEU A 27 6.32 -31.61 -11.27
N GLU A 28 5.45 -32.48 -10.74
CA GLU A 28 5.84 -33.68 -10.01
C GLU A 28 6.23 -34.83 -10.96
N HIS A 29 5.54 -34.91 -12.11
CA HIS A 29 5.62 -36.05 -13.02
C HIS A 29 5.69 -35.56 -14.50
N HIS A 30 6.86 -35.23 -15.00
CA HIS A 30 7.06 -34.85 -16.40
C HIS A 30 8.25 -35.58 -17.04
N PRO A 31 8.14 -35.88 -18.34
CA PRO A 31 6.99 -35.71 -19.23
C PRO A 31 5.87 -36.70 -18.94
N SER A 32 4.61 -36.29 -19.05
CA SER A 32 3.44 -37.15 -18.77
C SER A 32 2.44 -37.19 -19.91
N SER A 33 1.86 -38.34 -20.17
CA SER A 33 0.72 -38.49 -21.08
C SER A 33 -0.57 -37.95 -20.46
N ALA A 34 -1.59 -37.65 -21.28
CA ALA A 34 -2.89 -37.20 -20.80
C ALA A 34 -3.53 -38.21 -19.79
N TYR A 35 -3.29 -39.49 -19.97
CA TYR A 35 -3.76 -40.53 -19.03
C TYR A 35 -3.11 -40.38 -17.65
N ASN A 36 -1.76 -40.26 -17.61
CA ASN A 36 -1.02 -40.13 -16.36
C ASN A 36 -1.39 -38.80 -15.64
N ILE A 37 -1.54 -37.70 -16.39
CA ILE A 37 -2.00 -36.44 -15.85
C ILE A 37 -3.36 -36.58 -15.18
N SER A 38 -4.31 -37.26 -15.82
CA SER A 38 -5.63 -37.53 -15.25
C SER A 38 -5.55 -38.29 -13.93
N GLN A 39 -4.73 -39.33 -13.88
CA GLN A 39 -4.56 -40.14 -12.68
C GLN A 39 -3.93 -39.34 -11.52
N ASN A 40 -2.89 -38.59 -11.80
CA ASN A 40 -2.11 -37.90 -10.79
C ASN A 40 -2.78 -36.59 -10.31
N SER A 41 -3.49 -35.87 -11.21
CA SER A 41 -4.14 -34.60 -10.87
C SER A 41 -5.56 -34.73 -10.33
N GLY A 42 -6.18 -35.91 -10.52
CA GLY A 42 -7.61 -36.13 -10.24
C GLY A 42 -8.54 -35.36 -11.20
N VAL A 43 -8.01 -34.82 -12.30
CA VAL A 43 -8.81 -34.14 -13.34
C VAL A 43 -9.37 -35.21 -14.31
N PRO A 44 -10.68 -35.18 -14.65
CA PRO A 44 -11.27 -36.12 -15.59
C PRO A 44 -10.51 -36.16 -16.93
N HIS A 45 -10.20 -37.39 -17.42
CA HIS A 45 -9.40 -37.59 -18.63
C HIS A 45 -9.95 -36.81 -19.84
N SER A 46 -11.28 -36.72 -19.99
CA SER A 46 -11.96 -35.96 -21.01
C SER A 46 -11.65 -34.47 -20.97
N ARG A 47 -11.22 -33.93 -19.84
CA ARG A 47 -10.88 -32.51 -19.67
C ARG A 47 -9.38 -32.23 -19.84
N VAL A 48 -8.51 -33.23 -19.65
CA VAL A 48 -7.05 -33.04 -19.65
C VAL A 48 -6.58 -32.43 -20.96
N TYR A 49 -7.05 -32.92 -22.12
CA TYR A 49 -6.66 -32.39 -23.42
C TYR A 49 -6.99 -30.91 -23.61
N ASP A 50 -8.18 -30.48 -23.18
CA ASP A 50 -8.56 -29.07 -23.28
C ASP A 50 -7.73 -28.19 -22.33
N ILE A 51 -7.36 -28.72 -21.17
CA ILE A 51 -6.59 -27.98 -20.17
C ILE A 51 -5.14 -27.89 -20.60
N THR A 52 -4.51 -28.99 -21.04
CA THR A 52 -3.14 -28.96 -21.55
C THR A 52 -3.00 -28.05 -22.75
N ARG A 53 -3.98 -28.07 -23.69
CA ARG A 53 -4.00 -27.14 -24.82
C ARG A 53 -4.05 -25.68 -24.38
N ARG A 54 -4.85 -25.36 -23.33
CA ARG A 54 -4.90 -24.00 -22.75
C ARG A 54 -3.60 -23.60 -22.09
N LEU A 55 -2.99 -24.52 -21.30
CA LEU A 55 -1.69 -24.26 -20.69
C LEU A 55 -0.59 -24.05 -21.74
N ILE A 56 -0.61 -24.82 -22.82
CA ILE A 56 0.34 -24.64 -23.95
C ILE A 56 0.10 -23.29 -24.64
N LYS A 57 -1.17 -22.93 -24.90
CA LYS A 57 -1.52 -21.62 -25.50
C LYS A 57 -1.09 -20.43 -24.64
N LYS A 58 -1.12 -20.59 -23.30
CA LYS A 58 -0.61 -19.60 -22.36
C LYS A 58 0.92 -19.64 -22.20
N GLY A 59 1.60 -20.59 -22.81
CA GLY A 59 3.05 -20.79 -22.68
C GLY A 59 3.47 -21.36 -21.31
N TYR A 60 2.57 -22.02 -20.59
CA TYR A 60 2.83 -22.61 -19.26
C TYR A 60 3.20 -24.10 -19.33
N ALA A 61 3.05 -24.71 -20.49
CA ALA A 61 3.44 -26.09 -20.77
C ALA A 61 3.86 -26.24 -22.24
N ILE A 62 4.56 -27.32 -22.54
CA ILE A 62 4.94 -27.74 -23.89
C ILE A 62 4.45 -29.17 -24.14
N SER A 63 4.25 -29.55 -25.41
CA SER A 63 3.99 -30.94 -25.80
C SER A 63 5.10 -31.48 -26.69
N GLN A 64 5.32 -32.78 -26.62
CA GLN A 64 6.31 -33.50 -27.42
C GLN A 64 5.74 -34.84 -27.88
N GLY A 65 6.17 -35.26 -29.07
CA GLY A 65 5.73 -36.52 -29.66
C GLY A 65 4.30 -36.49 -30.18
N THR A 66 3.91 -37.53 -30.91
CA THR A 66 2.59 -37.67 -31.51
C THR A 66 1.89 -38.98 -31.12
N ASN A 67 2.62 -39.95 -30.61
CA ASN A 67 2.01 -41.24 -30.22
C ASN A 67 2.85 -42.03 -29.18
N PRO A 68 2.63 -41.88 -27.89
CA PRO A 68 1.71 -40.89 -27.26
C PRO A 68 2.28 -39.47 -27.25
N GLU A 69 1.38 -38.49 -27.31
CA GLU A 69 1.73 -37.09 -27.00
C GLU A 69 1.95 -36.98 -25.49
N VAL A 70 3.07 -36.36 -25.10
CA VAL A 70 3.44 -36.11 -23.71
C VAL A 70 3.63 -34.62 -23.44
N TYR A 71 3.37 -34.22 -22.22
CA TYR A 71 3.36 -32.83 -21.80
C TYR A 71 4.39 -32.60 -20.70
N SER A 72 5.03 -31.46 -20.75
CA SER A 72 5.96 -30.97 -19.72
C SER A 72 5.60 -29.54 -19.32
N PRO A 73 5.71 -29.15 -18.05
CA PRO A 73 5.52 -27.78 -17.63
C PRO A 73 6.72 -26.93 -17.99
N ILE A 74 6.57 -25.63 -18.08
CA ILE A 74 7.70 -24.72 -17.89
C ILE A 74 8.10 -24.70 -16.40
N SER A 75 9.32 -24.27 -16.10
CA SER A 75 9.78 -24.18 -14.72
C SER A 75 8.94 -23.18 -13.90
N PRO A 76 8.86 -23.35 -12.56
CA PRO A 76 8.18 -22.37 -11.70
C PRO A 76 8.72 -20.96 -11.87
N GLU A 77 10.03 -20.81 -12.04
CA GLU A 77 10.67 -19.50 -12.24
C GLU A 77 10.21 -18.84 -13.56
N GLU A 78 10.19 -19.62 -14.65
CA GLU A 78 9.69 -19.15 -15.96
C GLU A 78 8.20 -18.81 -15.91
N LEU A 79 7.38 -19.61 -15.19
CA LEU A 79 5.96 -19.33 -15.00
C LEU A 79 5.74 -17.98 -14.29
N ILE A 80 6.40 -17.78 -13.16
CA ILE A 80 6.29 -16.52 -12.40
C ILE A 80 6.80 -15.33 -13.22
N GLY A 81 7.90 -15.52 -13.97
CA GLY A 81 8.42 -14.49 -14.89
C GLY A 81 7.41 -14.13 -15.98
N THR A 82 6.75 -15.12 -16.57
CA THR A 82 5.73 -14.93 -17.61
C THR A 82 4.50 -14.21 -17.05
N LEU A 83 3.99 -14.65 -15.88
CA LEU A 83 2.85 -14.01 -15.22
C LEU A 83 3.11 -12.55 -14.89
N LYS A 84 4.30 -12.22 -14.39
CA LYS A 84 4.70 -10.82 -14.10
C LYS A 84 4.71 -9.97 -15.37
N ARG A 85 5.30 -10.46 -16.47
CA ARG A 85 5.34 -9.72 -17.74
C ARG A 85 3.95 -9.51 -18.34
N ASP A 86 3.11 -10.56 -18.32
CA ASP A 86 1.76 -10.48 -18.88
C ASP A 86 0.87 -9.51 -18.07
N ASN A 87 0.94 -9.56 -16.73
CA ASN A 87 0.23 -8.63 -15.89
C ASN A 87 0.70 -7.18 -16.09
N ALA A 88 2.01 -6.94 -16.17
CA ALA A 88 2.54 -5.61 -16.41
C ALA A 88 2.08 -5.05 -17.77
N ARG A 89 2.10 -5.89 -18.83
CA ARG A 89 1.61 -5.51 -20.16
C ARG A 89 0.12 -5.20 -20.14
N LEU A 90 -0.72 -6.12 -19.62
CA LEU A 90 -2.18 -5.94 -19.59
C LEU A 90 -2.61 -4.74 -18.75
N THR A 91 -1.98 -4.52 -17.60
CA THR A 91 -2.27 -3.35 -16.76
C THR A 91 -1.83 -2.05 -17.43
N GLY A 92 -0.71 -2.06 -18.16
CA GLY A 92 -0.25 -0.92 -18.97
C GLY A 92 -1.23 -0.57 -20.08
N GLU A 93 -1.62 -1.56 -20.91
CA GLU A 93 -2.61 -1.39 -21.98
C GLU A 93 -3.97 -0.90 -21.46
N LEU A 94 -4.45 -1.48 -20.35
CA LEU A 94 -5.70 -1.07 -19.72
C LEU A 94 -5.62 0.35 -19.18
N LYS A 95 -4.51 0.75 -18.60
CA LYS A 95 -4.28 2.11 -18.12
C LYS A 95 -4.43 3.13 -19.26
N GLU A 96 -3.74 2.90 -20.38
CA GLU A 96 -3.83 3.77 -21.57
C GLU A 96 -5.28 3.86 -22.09
N GLN A 97 -5.98 2.72 -22.16
CA GLN A 97 -7.38 2.67 -22.59
C GLN A 97 -8.32 3.44 -21.65
N LEU A 98 -8.11 3.32 -20.33
CA LEU A 98 -8.92 4.02 -19.33
C LEU A 98 -8.62 5.53 -19.30
N GLU A 99 -7.36 5.92 -19.48
CA GLU A 99 -6.97 7.33 -19.58
C GLU A 99 -7.57 8.03 -20.83
N ALA A 100 -7.85 7.28 -21.90
CA ALA A 100 -8.55 7.78 -23.07
C ALA A 100 -10.05 8.00 -22.83
N ILE A 101 -10.63 7.42 -21.79
CA ILE A 101 -11.99 7.68 -21.34
C ILE A 101 -11.95 8.96 -20.50
N ASN A 102 -12.51 10.04 -21.06
CA ASN A 102 -12.56 11.34 -20.38
C ASN A 102 -13.43 11.21 -19.13
N PHE A 103 -12.81 10.89 -17.99
CA PHE A 103 -13.47 10.81 -16.70
C PHE A 103 -13.39 12.19 -16.03
N GLU A 104 -14.20 13.14 -16.51
CA GLU A 104 -14.43 14.40 -15.82
C GLU A 104 -15.38 14.13 -14.65
N SER A 105 -14.84 14.06 -13.47
CA SER A 105 -15.62 14.02 -12.23
C SER A 105 -15.66 15.43 -11.64
N ASP A 106 -16.81 16.08 -11.72
CA ASP A 106 -17.09 17.31 -10.94
C ASP A 106 -17.13 17.03 -9.42
N PHE A 107 -16.92 15.79 -9.04
CA PHE A 107 -17.03 15.30 -7.68
C PHE A 107 -15.66 14.80 -7.19
N ASP A 108 -15.13 15.48 -6.19
CA ASP A 108 -13.93 15.06 -5.46
C ASP A 108 -14.35 14.20 -4.25
N PRO A 109 -14.42 12.88 -4.37
CA PRO A 109 -14.90 12.03 -3.30
C PRO A 109 -13.97 12.01 -2.09
N VAL A 110 -14.57 11.79 -0.92
CA VAL A 110 -13.86 11.50 0.31
C VAL A 110 -14.10 10.03 0.63
N TRP A 111 -13.04 9.24 0.61
CA TRP A 111 -13.11 7.82 0.93
C TRP A 111 -12.75 7.57 2.39
N ASN A 112 -13.56 6.75 3.06
CA ASN A 112 -13.30 6.31 4.42
C ASN A 112 -12.50 5.01 4.41
N LEU A 113 -11.43 4.98 5.21
CA LEU A 113 -10.59 3.80 5.45
C LEU A 113 -10.74 3.39 6.91
N SER A 114 -11.10 2.14 7.15
CA SER A 114 -11.37 1.61 8.49
C SER A 114 -10.37 0.57 8.98
N ARG A 115 -9.38 0.21 8.14
CA ARG A 115 -8.36 -0.78 8.47
C ARG A 115 -6.97 -0.16 8.42
N LYS A 116 -6.27 -0.15 9.56
CA LYS A 116 -4.91 0.42 9.68
C LYS A 116 -3.96 -0.09 8.60
N LYS A 117 -4.02 -1.38 8.28
CA LYS A 117 -3.15 -1.98 7.24
C LYS A 117 -3.35 -1.32 5.88
N GLU A 118 -4.60 -1.13 5.45
CA GLU A 118 -4.91 -0.48 4.16
C GLU A 118 -4.45 0.98 4.13
N VAL A 119 -4.60 1.70 5.25
CA VAL A 119 -4.12 3.08 5.37
C VAL A 119 -2.61 3.16 5.19
N LEU A 120 -1.86 2.27 5.87
CA LEU A 120 -0.40 2.25 5.80
C LEU A 120 0.10 1.85 4.40
N GLU A 121 -0.53 0.88 3.75
CA GLU A 121 -0.22 0.47 2.38
C GLU A 121 -0.47 1.62 1.39
N LEU A 122 -1.64 2.28 1.47
CA LEU A 122 -1.95 3.43 0.62
C LEU A 122 -1.01 4.60 0.89
N ALA A 123 -0.70 4.91 2.15
CA ALA A 123 0.25 5.97 2.50
C ALA A 123 1.64 5.70 1.91
N PHE A 124 2.10 4.45 1.95
CA PHE A 124 3.38 4.05 1.37
C PHE A 124 3.40 4.28 -0.15
N GLU A 125 2.36 3.83 -0.87
CA GLU A 125 2.23 4.03 -2.32
C GLU A 125 2.20 5.53 -2.69
N LEU A 126 1.47 6.34 -1.93
CA LEU A 126 1.40 7.78 -2.17
C LEU A 126 2.74 8.47 -1.91
N ILE A 127 3.45 8.12 -0.83
CA ILE A 127 4.79 8.64 -0.54
C ILE A 127 5.74 8.28 -1.68
N GLU A 128 5.73 7.03 -2.15
CA GLU A 128 6.59 6.57 -3.26
C GLU A 128 6.31 7.32 -4.56
N SER A 129 5.06 7.75 -4.78
CA SER A 129 4.63 8.47 -5.99
C SER A 129 4.96 9.97 -5.99
N ALA A 130 5.40 10.52 -4.86
CA ALA A 130 5.67 11.96 -4.68
C ALA A 130 6.74 12.47 -5.65
N LYS A 131 6.52 13.66 -6.19
CA LYS A 131 7.42 14.29 -7.17
C LYS A 131 7.97 15.65 -6.72
N GLU A 132 7.22 16.39 -5.93
CA GLU A 132 7.53 17.76 -5.54
C GLU A 132 7.73 17.90 -4.04
N GLU A 133 6.70 17.55 -3.25
CA GLU A 133 6.73 17.74 -1.81
C GLU A 133 5.84 16.78 -1.04
N ILE A 134 6.24 16.49 0.19
CA ILE A 134 5.53 15.65 1.16
C ILE A 134 5.39 16.45 2.45
N TYR A 135 4.15 16.64 2.92
CA TYR A 135 3.84 17.10 4.27
C TYR A 135 3.32 15.90 5.05
N ILE A 136 3.94 15.56 6.17
CA ILE A 136 3.54 14.40 6.97
C ILE A 136 3.61 14.70 8.46
N GLY A 137 2.50 14.45 9.17
CA GLY A 137 2.39 14.44 10.62
C GLY A 137 2.15 13.02 11.12
N LEU A 138 3.03 12.51 12.01
CA LEU A 138 2.99 11.11 12.44
C LEU A 138 3.68 10.87 13.78
N TRP A 139 3.41 9.72 14.35
CA TRP A 139 4.00 9.26 15.61
C TRP A 139 5.22 8.36 15.38
N ASP A 140 5.98 8.10 16.45
CA ASP A 140 7.20 7.29 16.37
C ASP A 140 6.99 5.93 15.72
N ALA A 141 5.85 5.27 15.97
CA ALA A 141 5.53 3.97 15.40
C ALA A 141 5.36 4.01 13.88
N GLU A 142 4.65 5.01 13.38
CA GLU A 142 4.44 5.22 11.94
C GLU A 142 5.70 5.76 11.27
N LEU A 143 6.48 6.59 11.98
CA LEU A 143 7.79 7.05 11.48
C LEU A 143 8.74 5.89 11.26
N ALA A 144 8.77 4.89 12.15
CA ALA A 144 9.58 3.70 11.97
C ALA A 144 9.23 2.94 10.68
N ILE A 145 7.96 2.96 10.26
CA ILE A 145 7.49 2.31 9.03
C ILE A 145 7.90 3.12 7.79
N PHE A 146 7.73 4.45 7.82
CA PHE A 146 7.88 5.28 6.62
C PHE A 146 9.27 5.92 6.46
N LYS A 147 10.14 5.85 7.46
CA LYS A 147 11.43 6.53 7.47
C LYS A 147 12.27 6.27 6.22
N ASP A 148 12.36 5.01 5.79
CA ASP A 148 13.23 4.64 4.67
C ASP A 148 12.69 5.14 3.33
N ILE A 149 11.39 5.06 3.10
CA ILE A 149 10.78 5.57 1.86
C ILE A 149 10.81 7.10 1.82
N LEU A 150 10.59 7.79 2.94
CA LEU A 150 10.73 9.25 3.05
C LEU A 150 12.18 9.69 2.75
N HIS A 151 13.17 8.93 3.25
CA HIS A 151 14.58 9.19 2.94
C HIS A 151 14.89 8.99 1.45
N GLN A 152 14.34 7.95 0.83
CA GLN A 152 14.50 7.72 -0.61
C GLN A 152 13.90 8.87 -1.43
N CYS A 153 12.69 9.35 -1.07
CA CYS A 153 12.07 10.50 -1.73
C CYS A 153 12.91 11.77 -1.56
N HIS A 154 13.40 12.03 -0.34
CA HIS A 154 14.30 13.15 -0.08
C HIS A 154 15.56 13.11 -0.95
N ASN A 155 16.21 11.94 -1.08
CA ASN A 155 17.39 11.75 -1.92
C ASN A 155 17.10 11.93 -3.42
N LYS A 156 15.86 11.74 -3.84
CA LYS A 156 15.39 12.03 -5.22
C LYS A 156 15.07 13.52 -5.45
N GLY A 157 15.22 14.37 -4.42
CA GLY A 157 14.97 15.81 -4.50
C GLY A 157 13.56 16.25 -4.09
N VAL A 158 12.72 15.34 -3.60
CA VAL A 158 11.40 15.69 -3.05
C VAL A 158 11.59 16.44 -1.73
N LYS A 159 10.88 17.55 -1.55
CA LYS A 159 10.89 18.31 -0.29
C LYS A 159 10.07 17.56 0.76
N VAL A 160 10.69 17.12 1.84
CA VAL A 160 10.02 16.39 2.92
C VAL A 160 9.89 17.28 4.14
N TYR A 161 8.66 17.52 4.60
CA TYR A 161 8.31 18.25 5.81
C TYR A 161 7.65 17.28 6.79
N THR A 162 8.33 16.97 7.89
CA THR A 162 7.88 15.96 8.86
C THR A 162 7.60 16.58 10.22
N LEU A 163 6.35 16.48 10.68
CA LEU A 163 5.94 16.78 12.04
C LEU A 163 5.90 15.48 12.86
N ILE A 164 6.68 15.42 13.92
CA ILE A 164 6.81 14.23 14.75
C ILE A 164 6.11 14.46 16.10
N TYR A 165 5.09 13.63 16.37
CA TYR A 165 4.41 13.55 17.67
C TYR A 165 5.09 12.50 18.56
N GLY A 166 6.39 12.70 18.86
CA GLY A 166 7.18 11.73 19.59
C GLY A 166 8.61 12.18 19.81
N ASN A 167 9.49 11.21 20.08
CA ASN A 167 10.89 11.46 20.42
C ASN A 167 11.89 10.94 19.40
N MET A 168 11.43 10.18 18.38
CA MET A 168 12.29 9.62 17.35
C MET A 168 12.96 10.71 16.55
N LYS A 169 14.28 10.56 16.34
CA LYS A 169 15.07 11.54 15.58
C LYS A 169 15.08 11.21 14.09
N LEU A 170 14.84 12.23 13.30
CA LEU A 170 14.98 12.20 11.85
C LEU A 170 16.09 13.20 11.46
N THR A 171 16.99 12.79 10.55
CA THR A 171 18.21 13.56 10.20
C THR A 171 18.21 14.13 8.78
N PHE A 172 17.07 14.03 8.08
CA PHE A 172 16.91 14.53 6.71
C PHE A 172 15.58 15.28 6.57
N GLY A 173 15.49 16.12 5.56
CA GLY A 173 14.31 16.95 5.30
C GLY A 173 14.13 18.10 6.32
N ASN A 174 12.92 18.65 6.35
CA ASN A 174 12.51 19.68 7.30
C ASN A 174 11.77 19.00 8.45
N VAL A 175 12.36 18.97 9.64
CA VAL A 175 11.85 18.20 10.77
C VAL A 175 11.36 19.13 11.88
N PHE A 176 10.12 18.90 12.28
CA PHE A 176 9.43 19.63 13.35
C PHE A 176 8.98 18.66 14.43
N TYR A 177 9.01 19.10 15.68
CA TYR A 177 8.58 18.28 16.82
C TYR A 177 7.41 18.96 17.49
N HIS A 178 6.30 18.25 17.59
CA HIS A 178 5.15 18.73 18.33
C HIS A 178 5.39 18.54 19.83
N SER A 179 5.56 19.63 20.56
CA SER A 179 5.90 19.58 21.99
C SER A 179 4.69 19.35 22.91
N ILE A 180 3.49 19.40 22.37
CA ILE A 180 2.23 19.33 23.12
C ILE A 180 1.52 18.03 22.71
N VAL A 181 1.66 17.01 23.54
CA VAL A 181 1.08 15.68 23.26
C VAL A 181 0.09 15.33 24.37
N ASN A 182 -1.15 15.05 23.99
CA ASN A 182 -2.13 14.46 24.89
C ASN A 182 -2.06 12.95 24.84
N THR A 183 -1.35 12.33 25.77
CA THR A 183 -1.16 10.87 25.82
C THR A 183 -2.46 10.11 26.13
N GLU A 184 -3.40 10.69 26.88
CA GLU A 184 -4.69 10.07 27.20
C GLU A 184 -5.56 9.94 25.92
N ASP A 185 -5.55 10.95 25.07
CA ASP A 185 -6.27 10.92 23.80
C ASP A 185 -5.72 9.85 22.84
N VAL A 186 -4.41 9.67 22.84
CA VAL A 186 -3.75 8.62 22.04
C VAL A 186 -4.10 7.22 22.51
N GLU A 187 -4.22 6.98 23.80
CA GLU A 187 -4.63 5.68 24.33
C GLU A 187 -6.08 5.33 23.91
N ILE A 188 -6.95 6.31 23.85
CA ILE A 188 -8.37 6.13 23.50
C ILE A 188 -8.57 6.09 21.99
N ASN A 189 -8.10 7.08 21.27
CA ASN A 189 -8.39 7.29 19.85
C ASN A 189 -7.30 6.75 18.93
N GLY A 190 -6.12 6.42 19.45
CA GLY A 190 -4.97 5.97 18.69
C GLY A 190 -4.12 7.12 18.15
N THR A 191 -3.09 6.76 17.41
CA THR A 191 -2.19 7.70 16.74
C THR A 191 -2.88 8.36 15.54
N THR A 192 -2.51 9.60 15.23
CA THR A 192 -2.96 10.29 14.02
C THR A 192 -1.95 10.13 12.89
N LEU A 193 -2.43 10.16 11.67
CA LEU A 193 -1.64 10.26 10.45
C LEU A 193 -2.23 11.35 9.57
N ASP A 194 -1.45 12.38 9.29
CA ASP A 194 -1.76 13.43 8.34
C ASP A 194 -0.71 13.43 7.25
N LEU A 195 -1.11 13.22 5.99
CA LEU A 195 -0.22 13.12 4.85
C LEU A 195 -0.78 13.92 3.69
N VAL A 196 0.02 14.80 3.12
CA VAL A 196 -0.30 15.50 1.86
C VAL A 196 0.85 15.30 0.89
N ILE A 197 0.51 14.93 -0.33
CA ILE A 197 1.47 14.69 -1.42
C ILE A 197 1.19 15.67 -2.56
N ASP A 198 2.22 16.45 -2.92
CA ASP A 198 2.23 17.36 -4.08
C ASP A 198 1.03 18.31 -4.13
N SER A 199 0.40 18.64 -2.98
CA SER A 199 -0.86 19.41 -2.90
C SER A 199 -2.00 18.82 -3.76
N LYS A 200 -1.98 17.49 -4.03
CA LYS A 200 -2.91 16.80 -4.95
C LYS A 200 -3.74 15.73 -4.28
N VAL A 201 -3.27 15.17 -3.16
CA VAL A 201 -3.94 14.12 -2.42
C VAL A 201 -3.60 14.21 -0.94
N CYS A 202 -4.54 13.91 -0.07
CA CYS A 202 -4.28 13.80 1.36
C CYS A 202 -4.90 12.54 1.98
N ILE A 203 -4.26 12.09 3.04
CA ILE A 203 -4.77 11.12 4.03
C ILE A 203 -4.77 11.85 5.37
N THR A 204 -5.86 11.75 6.14
CA THR A 204 -5.95 12.35 7.48
C THR A 204 -6.87 11.54 8.37
N GLY A 205 -6.52 11.42 9.63
CA GLY A 205 -7.36 10.78 10.64
C GLY A 205 -6.60 9.97 11.68
N THR A 206 -7.36 9.16 12.44
CA THR A 206 -6.82 8.34 13.53
C THR A 206 -6.66 6.88 13.10
N LEU A 207 -5.48 6.32 13.41
CA LEU A 207 -5.14 4.94 13.04
C LEU A 207 -5.71 3.89 14.00
N GLY A 208 -6.54 4.35 14.97
CA GLY A 208 -7.18 3.49 15.95
C GLY A 208 -6.27 3.15 17.13
N GLY A 209 -6.92 3.03 18.28
CA GLY A 209 -6.34 2.54 19.53
C GLY A 209 -7.30 1.49 20.09
N SER A 210 -8.06 1.82 21.14
CA SER A 210 -9.20 1.03 21.59
C SER A 210 -10.42 1.17 20.66
N LYS A 211 -10.49 2.21 19.84
CA LYS A 211 -11.51 2.46 18.81
C LYS A 211 -11.06 2.00 17.44
N ALA A 212 -12.00 1.90 16.51
CA ALA A 212 -11.71 1.58 15.11
C ALA A 212 -10.90 2.69 14.44
N CYS A 213 -10.08 2.32 13.44
CA CYS A 213 -9.40 3.25 12.55
C CYS A 213 -10.43 4.13 11.83
N GLN A 214 -10.22 5.45 11.84
CA GLN A 214 -11.07 6.46 11.23
C GLN A 214 -10.18 7.41 10.42
N VAL A 215 -9.94 7.04 9.18
CA VAL A 215 -9.07 7.78 8.27
C VAL A 215 -9.85 8.06 6.99
N VAL A 216 -9.63 9.24 6.44
CA VAL A 216 -10.13 9.60 5.12
C VAL A 216 -8.97 9.82 4.17
N TRP A 217 -9.22 9.51 2.91
CA TRP A 217 -8.36 9.91 1.84
C TRP A 217 -9.16 10.65 0.75
N THR A 218 -8.55 11.66 0.15
CA THR A 218 -9.26 12.48 -0.82
C THR A 218 -8.30 13.24 -1.73
N ARG A 219 -8.84 13.66 -2.89
CA ARG A 219 -8.23 14.65 -3.79
C ARG A 219 -8.96 15.99 -3.76
N ASN A 220 -9.91 16.17 -2.83
CA ASN A 220 -10.63 17.43 -2.67
C ASN A 220 -9.67 18.56 -2.27
N LYS A 221 -9.56 19.57 -3.13
CA LYS A 221 -8.60 20.70 -2.96
C LYS A 221 -8.84 21.48 -1.68
N GLY A 222 -10.11 21.62 -1.26
CA GLY A 222 -10.46 22.33 -0.03
C GLY A 222 -9.94 21.62 1.21
N LEU A 223 -10.14 20.30 1.29
CA LEU A 223 -9.63 19.48 2.40
C LEU A 223 -8.10 19.42 2.40
N ILE A 224 -7.48 19.24 1.23
CA ILE A 224 -6.02 19.23 1.11
C ILE A 224 -5.45 20.53 1.68
N LYS A 225 -5.97 21.68 1.23
CA LYS A 225 -5.52 23.01 1.71
C LYS A 225 -5.72 23.19 3.22
N SER A 226 -6.80 22.62 3.78
CA SER A 226 -7.05 22.68 5.22
C SER A 226 -6.02 21.86 6.00
N ILE A 227 -5.68 20.65 5.54
CA ILE A 227 -4.68 19.79 6.20
C ILE A 227 -3.27 20.35 6.05
N GLU A 228 -2.91 20.89 4.88
CA GLU A 228 -1.64 21.64 4.69
C GLU A 228 -1.54 22.81 5.65
N GLY A 229 -2.61 23.60 5.76
CA GLY A 229 -2.68 24.73 6.67
C GLY A 229 -2.51 24.31 8.13
N TYR A 230 -3.17 23.23 8.53
CA TYR A 230 -3.04 22.65 9.88
C TYR A 230 -1.57 22.24 10.16
N LEU A 231 -0.96 21.43 9.29
CA LEU A 231 0.44 21.01 9.44
C LEU A 231 1.40 22.21 9.46
N THR A 232 1.17 23.19 8.58
CA THR A 232 2.01 24.40 8.51
C THR A 232 1.91 25.23 9.78
N HIS A 233 0.72 25.35 10.39
CA HIS A 233 0.56 26.02 11.69
C HIS A 233 1.37 25.30 12.77
N ASP A 234 1.37 23.98 12.79
CA ASP A 234 2.13 23.22 13.76
C ASP A 234 3.65 23.32 13.52
N PHE A 235 4.10 23.48 12.26
CA PHE A 235 5.50 23.83 11.99
C PHE A 235 5.87 25.17 12.60
N PHE A 236 5.01 26.19 12.46
CA PHE A 236 5.24 27.50 13.09
C PHE A 236 5.28 27.40 14.61
N ILE A 237 4.33 26.67 15.22
CA ILE A 237 4.32 26.46 16.67
C ILE A 237 5.59 25.74 17.14
N SER A 238 6.05 24.72 16.38
CA SER A 238 7.31 24.05 16.67
C SER A 238 8.51 25.01 16.66
N GLU A 239 8.62 25.85 15.64
CA GLU A 239 9.70 26.84 15.55
C GLU A 239 9.62 27.93 16.62
N ILE A 240 8.43 28.43 16.94
CA ILE A 240 8.20 29.36 18.04
C ILE A 240 8.57 28.71 19.36
N GLY A 241 8.16 27.45 19.57
CA GLY A 241 8.50 26.68 20.78
C GLY A 241 10.01 26.45 20.95
N LYS A 242 10.74 26.20 19.87
CA LYS A 242 12.21 26.11 19.91
C LYS A 242 12.86 27.41 20.36
N LYS A 243 12.32 28.57 19.91
CA LYS A 243 12.92 29.88 20.17
C LYS A 243 12.49 30.49 21.52
N PHE A 244 11.24 30.31 21.91
CA PHE A 244 10.61 30.99 23.05
C PHE A 244 10.03 30.02 24.09
N GLY A 245 10.51 28.77 24.14
CA GLY A 245 9.94 27.74 25.00
C GLY A 245 9.90 28.10 26.48
N SER A 246 10.94 28.80 27.00
CA SER A 246 10.99 29.24 28.39
C SER A 246 9.95 30.32 28.72
N GLU A 247 9.72 31.25 27.82
CA GLU A 247 8.73 32.33 27.95
C GLU A 247 7.31 31.77 27.83
N ILE A 248 7.09 30.87 26.88
CA ILE A 248 5.82 30.16 26.69
C ILE A 248 5.48 29.34 27.93
N TYR A 249 6.44 28.59 28.47
CA TYR A 249 6.27 27.84 29.72
C TYR A 249 5.87 28.74 30.89
N LYS A 250 6.56 29.86 31.09
CA LYS A 250 6.23 30.82 32.16
C LYS A 250 4.84 31.40 32.01
N ALA A 251 4.43 31.70 30.77
CA ALA A 251 3.13 32.33 30.51
C ALA A 251 1.96 31.32 30.64
N PHE A 252 2.13 30.12 30.06
CA PHE A 252 1.01 29.20 29.83
C PHE A 252 1.13 27.85 30.57
N GLY A 253 2.25 27.58 31.26
CA GLY A 253 2.51 26.34 31.99
C GLY A 253 3.02 25.21 31.08
N HIS A 254 3.21 24.03 31.66
CA HIS A 254 3.65 22.85 30.93
C HIS A 254 2.61 22.43 29.89
N ASN A 255 3.04 22.09 28.68
CA ASN A 255 2.14 21.71 27.58
C ASN A 255 0.97 22.68 27.37
N LEU A 256 1.21 24.00 27.57
CA LEU A 256 0.17 25.02 27.41
C LEU A 256 -1.10 24.76 28.27
N GLU A 257 -0.95 24.16 29.46
CA GLU A 257 -2.07 23.67 30.27
C GLU A 257 -3.13 24.73 30.57
N LYS A 258 -2.71 26.02 30.70
CA LYS A 258 -3.65 27.12 30.93
C LYS A 258 -4.53 27.44 29.72
N LEU A 259 -3.99 27.26 28.50
CA LEU A 259 -4.74 27.42 27.27
C LEU A 259 -5.65 26.21 27.03
N ARG A 260 -5.12 25.00 27.25
CA ARG A 260 -5.90 23.76 27.11
C ARG A 260 -7.10 23.76 28.02
N LYS A 261 -6.95 24.08 29.31
CA LYS A 261 -8.08 24.22 30.26
C LYS A 261 -9.12 25.27 29.84
N LYS A 262 -8.75 26.22 29.02
CA LYS A 262 -9.66 27.28 28.55
C LYS A 262 -10.42 26.91 27.29
N TYR A 263 -9.82 26.13 26.41
CA TYR A 263 -10.33 25.90 25.04
C TYR A 263 -10.57 24.44 24.68
N GLU A 264 -9.98 23.47 25.39
CA GLU A 264 -10.27 22.04 25.24
C GLU A 264 -11.34 21.63 26.27
N HIS A 265 -12.39 20.94 25.81
CA HIS A 265 -13.51 20.45 26.63
C HIS A 265 -13.45 18.94 26.83
#